data_9ca7f6423c6af2d97d9a7770d90e1b8e
#
_entry.id   9ca7f6423c6af2d97d9a7770d90e1b8e
#
_cell.length_a   1.000
_cell.length_b   1.000
_cell.length_c   1.000
_cell.angle_alpha   90.00
_cell.angle_beta   90.00
_cell.angle_gamma   90.00
#
_symmetry.space_group_name_H-M   'P 1'
#
loop_
_entity.id
_entity.type
_entity.pdbx_description
1 polymer ?
#
loop_
_entity_poly.entity_id
_entity_poly.type
_entity_poly.pdbx_seq_one_letter_code
_entity_poly.pdbx_strand_id
1 'polypeptide(L)'
;GSKLDVTLQPLLGLAVLKTGKPCKMVFTRSESLQASTKRHPARMRACAGIDAKGKIVGMVFDGDFNTGAYASWGPTVANRVPVHASGPYQTPNYRAIGRAIHTNGPVSGAFRGFGVPQGALIQETLYDDLAVMAGQDRLAFRQKNALKDGDLSVCGQVMESVGIVECLDALEPRWHDALAEAKAFNAGSETLKRGVGVASCWYGCGNTAMSNPSTIRLGITAEGRLVLHQGAVDIGQGSNTVIPQVCADALGIDLEKFTYVGGDTALTPDCGKTSGSRQTVVTGNAAAMAGRALRETILRQSNMGPNSDLQLDGNRFIITHEDASHVIDLTSLPANTHGYVLSAEETYDPPTTPLDENGQGKPYAVYGYGAHLAEVELDRRLGTIKVIRI
;
A
#
# COMPACT_ATOMS: atom_id res chain seq x y z
N GLY A 1 0.63 11.42 -0.10
CA GLY A 1 0.72 12.36 -0.99
C GLY A 1 1.21 12.08 -2.38
N SER A 2 1.55 13.16 -3.01
CA SER A 2 2.09 13.21 -4.37
C SER A 2 3.60 12.91 -4.32
N LYS A 3 4.06 12.02 -5.18
CA LYS A 3 5.47 11.58 -5.25
C LYS A 3 5.92 11.69 -6.70
N LEU A 4 6.22 12.93 -7.13
CA LEU A 4 6.15 13.15 -8.51
C LEU A 4 7.17 14.04 -9.06
N ASP A 5 6.95 14.27 -10.34
CA ASP A 5 7.73 15.16 -11.16
C ASP A 5 8.27 16.32 -10.34
N VAL A 6 9.57 16.47 -10.35
CA VAL A 6 10.24 17.54 -9.61
C VAL A 6 9.87 18.89 -10.21
N THR A 7 9.28 19.76 -9.42
CA THR A 7 8.84 21.10 -9.84
C THR A 7 9.59 22.21 -9.11
N LEU A 8 9.69 22.11 -7.78
CA LEU A 8 10.40 23.09 -6.96
C LEU A 8 11.92 22.90 -6.97
N GLN A 9 12.37 21.65 -7.03
CA GLN A 9 13.79 21.31 -6.87
C GLN A 9 14.68 21.94 -7.94
N PRO A 10 14.34 21.90 -9.24
CA PRO A 10 15.14 22.57 -10.27
C PRO A 10 15.22 24.09 -10.08
N LEU A 11 14.11 24.73 -9.66
CA LEU A 11 14.07 26.17 -9.40
C LEU A 11 14.94 26.53 -8.19
N LEU A 12 14.88 25.75 -7.12
CA LEU A 12 15.71 25.92 -5.95
C LEU A 12 17.19 25.70 -6.27
N GLY A 13 17.50 24.65 -7.03
CA GLY A 13 18.87 24.37 -7.48
C GLY A 13 19.45 25.53 -8.26
N LEU A 14 18.70 26.08 -9.20
CA LEU A 14 19.11 27.26 -9.96
C LEU A 14 19.30 28.49 -9.07
N ALA A 15 18.39 28.72 -8.13
CA ALA A 15 18.50 29.84 -7.19
C ALA A 15 19.77 29.73 -6.31
N VAL A 16 20.07 28.55 -5.79
CA VAL A 16 21.29 28.29 -4.99
C VAL A 16 22.54 28.50 -5.85
N LEU A 17 22.57 27.96 -7.07
CA LEU A 17 23.69 28.14 -7.99
C LEU A 17 23.94 29.63 -8.34
N LYS A 18 22.89 30.41 -8.47
CA LYS A 18 23.02 31.85 -8.81
C LYS A 18 23.36 32.73 -7.61
N THR A 19 22.88 32.40 -6.43
CA THR A 19 23.05 33.24 -5.24
C THR A 19 24.22 32.81 -4.34
N GLY A 20 24.65 31.56 -4.42
CA GLY A 20 25.63 30.95 -3.49
C GLY A 20 25.11 30.87 -2.06
N LYS A 21 23.79 30.97 -1.84
CA LYS A 21 23.16 31.01 -0.51
C LYS A 21 22.07 29.95 -0.38
N PRO A 22 21.76 29.50 0.86
CA PRO A 22 20.61 28.67 1.12
C PRO A 22 19.30 29.36 0.62
N CYS A 23 18.48 28.63 -0.12
CA CYS A 23 17.22 29.12 -0.66
C CYS A 23 16.05 28.26 -0.15
N LYS A 24 14.90 28.89 0.06
CA LYS A 24 13.64 28.23 0.44
C LYS A 24 12.52 28.69 -0.48
N MET A 25 11.70 27.74 -0.95
CA MET A 25 10.50 28.03 -1.74
C MET A 25 9.33 27.24 -1.18
N VAL A 26 8.17 27.88 -1.04
CA VAL A 26 6.93 27.27 -0.57
C VAL A 26 5.81 27.76 -1.47
N PHE A 27 5.12 26.83 -2.13
CA PHE A 27 3.93 27.16 -2.91
C PHE A 27 2.74 27.47 -1.99
N THR A 28 2.00 28.49 -2.34
CA THR A 28 0.63 28.69 -1.84
C THR A 28 -0.27 27.56 -2.34
N ARG A 29 -1.48 27.46 -1.81
CA ARG A 29 -2.44 26.44 -2.27
C ARG A 29 -2.77 26.64 -3.76
N SER A 30 -2.97 27.87 -4.21
CA SER A 30 -3.26 28.18 -5.62
C SER A 30 -2.11 27.81 -6.55
N GLU A 31 -0.88 28.19 -6.21
CA GLU A 31 0.31 27.81 -6.97
C GLU A 31 0.50 26.28 -6.99
N SER A 32 0.30 25.61 -5.86
CA SER A 32 0.37 24.15 -5.80
C SER A 32 -0.67 23.50 -6.71
N LEU A 33 -1.90 24.01 -6.77
CA LEU A 33 -2.94 23.46 -7.65
C LEU A 33 -2.62 23.64 -9.13
N GLN A 34 -1.97 24.73 -9.51
CA GLN A 34 -1.63 25.05 -10.90
C GLN A 34 -0.31 24.41 -11.35
N ALA A 35 0.72 24.42 -10.50
CA ALA A 35 2.10 24.12 -10.88
C ALA A 35 2.62 22.75 -10.43
N SER A 36 1.93 22.03 -9.55
CA SER A 36 2.37 20.71 -9.14
C SER A 36 1.38 19.62 -9.54
N THR A 37 1.91 18.41 -9.68
CA THR A 37 1.17 17.24 -10.16
C THR A 37 0.04 16.84 -9.22
N LYS A 38 -1.11 16.47 -9.77
CA LYS A 38 -2.34 16.15 -9.05
C LYS A 38 -2.90 14.79 -9.44
N ARG A 39 -4.02 14.43 -8.79
CA ARG A 39 -4.83 13.27 -9.16
C ARG A 39 -5.43 13.49 -10.54
N HIS A 40 -5.50 12.45 -11.35
CA HIS A 40 -6.12 12.50 -12.67
C HIS A 40 -7.61 12.85 -12.56
N PRO A 41 -8.08 13.94 -13.14
CA PRO A 41 -9.48 14.09 -13.46
C PRO A 41 -9.92 12.94 -14.36
N ALA A 42 -11.13 12.42 -14.17
CA ALA A 42 -11.59 11.26 -14.92
C ALA A 42 -13.03 11.43 -15.40
N ARG A 43 -13.31 10.88 -16.59
CA ARG A 43 -14.66 10.61 -17.06
C ARG A 43 -14.84 9.12 -17.10
N MET A 44 -15.80 8.60 -16.36
CA MET A 44 -15.97 7.17 -16.19
C MET A 44 -17.44 6.81 -16.42
N ARG A 45 -17.64 5.63 -17.01
CA ARG A 45 -18.94 4.97 -17.14
C ARG A 45 -18.80 3.54 -16.63
N ALA A 46 -19.76 3.09 -15.86
CA ALA A 46 -19.83 1.71 -15.42
C ALA A 46 -21.26 1.21 -15.52
N CYS A 47 -21.40 -0.06 -15.84
CA CYS A 47 -22.64 -0.78 -15.84
C CYS A 47 -22.39 -2.16 -15.24
N ALA A 48 -23.27 -2.63 -14.35
CA ALA A 48 -23.18 -3.95 -13.78
C ALA A 48 -24.56 -4.59 -13.74
N GLY A 49 -24.59 -5.91 -13.77
CA GLY A 49 -25.80 -6.71 -13.67
C GLY A 49 -25.76 -7.64 -12.47
N ILE A 50 -26.94 -7.91 -11.91
CA ILE A 50 -27.15 -8.88 -10.84
C ILE A 50 -28.20 -9.91 -11.25
N ASP A 51 -28.10 -11.11 -10.68
CA ASP A 51 -29.15 -12.11 -10.80
C ASP A 51 -30.32 -11.84 -9.83
N ALA A 52 -31.37 -12.67 -9.91
CA ALA A 52 -32.53 -12.55 -9.03
C ALA A 52 -32.23 -12.75 -7.55
N LYS A 53 -31.05 -13.27 -7.21
CA LYS A 53 -30.58 -13.45 -5.83
C LYS A 53 -29.70 -12.28 -5.36
N GLY A 54 -29.43 -11.29 -6.23
CA GLY A 54 -28.54 -10.18 -5.96
C GLY A 54 -27.06 -10.52 -6.04
N LYS A 55 -26.67 -11.58 -6.75
CA LYS A 55 -25.28 -11.87 -7.10
C LYS A 55 -24.87 -11.08 -8.33
N ILE A 56 -23.69 -10.46 -8.29
CA ILE A 56 -23.10 -9.77 -9.44
C ILE A 56 -22.79 -10.83 -10.52
N VAL A 57 -23.33 -10.62 -11.73
CA VAL A 57 -23.09 -11.51 -12.86
C VAL A 57 -22.13 -10.91 -13.88
N GLY A 58 -21.91 -9.63 -13.87
CA GLY A 58 -20.93 -8.98 -14.73
C GLY A 58 -20.87 -7.48 -14.58
N MET A 59 -19.77 -6.89 -15.09
CA MET A 59 -19.54 -5.46 -15.07
C MET A 59 -18.79 -4.99 -16.32
N VAL A 60 -19.17 -3.84 -16.83
CA VAL A 60 -18.42 -3.11 -17.85
C VAL A 60 -17.97 -1.78 -17.26
N PHE A 61 -16.70 -1.46 -17.44
CA PHE A 61 -16.09 -0.18 -17.03
C PHE A 61 -15.41 0.48 -18.23
N ASP A 62 -15.61 1.77 -18.40
CA ASP A 62 -14.93 2.60 -19.41
C ASP A 62 -14.52 3.92 -18.78
N GLY A 63 -13.21 4.27 -18.84
CA GLY A 63 -12.67 5.45 -18.17
C GLY A 63 -11.59 6.17 -18.96
N ASP A 64 -11.74 7.49 -19.10
CA ASP A 64 -10.73 8.41 -19.59
C ASP A 64 -10.10 9.15 -18.41
N PHE A 65 -8.77 9.09 -18.31
CA PHE A 65 -8.00 9.71 -17.24
C PHE A 65 -7.13 10.82 -17.82
N ASN A 66 -7.46 12.06 -17.48
CA ASN A 66 -6.74 13.24 -17.97
C ASN A 66 -5.36 13.34 -17.36
N THR A 67 -4.33 13.12 -18.15
CA THR A 67 -2.93 13.20 -17.73
C THR A 67 -2.33 14.61 -17.85
N GLY A 68 -3.04 15.55 -18.48
CA GLY A 68 -2.56 16.90 -18.73
C GLY A 68 -1.57 16.97 -19.89
N ALA A 69 -0.72 17.97 -19.87
CA ALA A 69 0.20 18.27 -20.98
C ALA A 69 1.37 17.28 -21.11
N TYR A 70 1.68 16.53 -20.06
CA TYR A 70 2.79 15.57 -20.04
C TYR A 70 2.32 14.21 -19.53
N ALA A 71 2.96 13.15 -20.00
CA ALA A 71 2.60 11.78 -19.67
C ALA A 71 2.74 11.48 -18.17
N SER A 72 3.84 11.92 -17.53
CA SER A 72 4.13 11.59 -16.13
C SER A 72 3.86 10.11 -15.86
N TRP A 73 2.95 9.79 -14.92
CA TRP A 73 2.48 8.45 -14.62
C TRP A 73 1.09 8.12 -15.18
N GLY A 74 0.58 8.97 -16.08
CA GLY A 74 -0.76 8.81 -16.64
C GLY A 74 -1.06 7.43 -17.21
N PRO A 75 -0.22 6.89 -18.13
CA PRO A 75 -0.44 5.56 -18.68
C PRO A 75 -0.48 4.45 -17.61
N THR A 76 0.42 4.52 -16.62
CA THR A 76 0.48 3.53 -15.53
C THR A 76 -0.72 3.65 -14.58
N VAL A 77 -1.21 4.87 -14.31
CA VAL A 77 -2.42 5.10 -13.51
C VAL A 77 -3.65 4.53 -14.23
N ALA A 78 -3.82 4.89 -15.51
CA ALA A 78 -4.93 4.39 -16.32
C ALA A 78 -4.93 2.86 -16.46
N ASN A 79 -3.75 2.23 -16.54
CA ASN A 79 -3.61 0.77 -16.58
C ASN A 79 -3.95 0.07 -15.25
N ARG A 80 -3.74 0.73 -14.12
CA ARG A 80 -4.07 0.15 -12.80
C ARG A 80 -5.56 0.08 -12.55
N VAL A 81 -6.35 1.04 -13.07
CA VAL A 81 -7.78 1.15 -12.77
C VAL A 81 -8.56 -0.07 -13.23
N PRO A 82 -8.42 -0.60 -14.46
CA PRO A 82 -9.13 -1.81 -14.88
C PRO A 82 -8.95 -3.01 -13.96
N VAL A 83 -7.76 -3.18 -13.40
CA VAL A 83 -7.49 -4.29 -12.45
C VAL A 83 -8.28 -4.16 -11.16
N HIS A 84 -8.64 -2.94 -10.75
CA HIS A 84 -9.26 -2.65 -9.45
C HIS A 84 -10.72 -2.21 -9.52
N ALA A 85 -11.22 -1.83 -10.71
CA ALA A 85 -12.53 -1.19 -10.84
C ALA A 85 -13.72 -2.12 -10.59
N SER A 86 -13.50 -3.43 -10.49
CA SER A 86 -14.50 -4.38 -9.98
C SER A 86 -14.76 -4.26 -8.48
N GLY A 87 -13.85 -3.59 -7.75
CA GLY A 87 -13.78 -3.71 -6.29
C GLY A 87 -13.36 -5.12 -5.84
N PRO A 88 -13.31 -5.38 -4.54
CA PRO A 88 -12.97 -6.69 -3.97
C PRO A 88 -14.19 -7.64 -4.01
N TYR A 89 -14.81 -7.78 -5.17
CA TYR A 89 -16.06 -8.54 -5.34
C TYR A 89 -15.95 -9.55 -6.48
N GLN A 90 -16.67 -10.66 -6.34
CA GLN A 90 -16.82 -11.66 -7.39
C GLN A 90 -17.52 -11.04 -8.61
N THR A 91 -16.82 -10.95 -9.73
CA THR A 91 -17.32 -10.37 -10.97
C THR A 91 -16.97 -11.30 -12.14
N PRO A 92 -17.77 -12.36 -12.38
CA PRO A 92 -17.40 -13.45 -13.30
C PRO A 92 -17.29 -13.03 -14.77
N ASN A 93 -18.00 -11.99 -15.18
CA ASN A 93 -17.91 -11.43 -16.52
C ASN A 93 -17.49 -9.97 -16.42
N TYR A 94 -16.27 -9.65 -16.88
CA TYR A 94 -15.71 -8.34 -16.71
C TYR A 94 -15.07 -7.81 -17.98
N ARG A 95 -15.39 -6.57 -18.32
CA ARG A 95 -14.72 -5.82 -19.38
C ARG A 95 -14.39 -4.44 -18.86
N ALA A 96 -13.11 -4.04 -18.91
CA ALA A 96 -12.69 -2.72 -18.49
C ALA A 96 -11.72 -2.10 -19.49
N ILE A 97 -11.90 -0.81 -19.75
CA ILE A 97 -11.02 0.01 -20.58
C ILE A 97 -10.61 1.24 -19.78
N GLY A 98 -9.31 1.47 -19.65
CA GLY A 98 -8.74 2.69 -19.10
C GLY A 98 -7.85 3.38 -20.13
N ARG A 99 -8.09 4.65 -20.40
CA ARG A 99 -7.29 5.45 -21.34
C ARG A 99 -6.64 6.63 -20.63
N ALA A 100 -5.36 6.86 -20.88
CA ALA A 100 -4.67 8.07 -20.48
C ALA A 100 -4.81 9.11 -21.61
N ILE A 101 -5.40 10.25 -21.30
CA ILE A 101 -5.73 11.30 -22.30
C ILE A 101 -4.86 12.52 -22.06
N HIS A 102 -4.10 12.94 -23.08
CA HIS A 102 -3.39 14.21 -23.05
C HIS A 102 -4.34 15.39 -23.26
N THR A 103 -4.10 16.46 -22.52
CA THR A 103 -4.80 17.74 -22.65
C THR A 103 -3.83 18.89 -22.37
N ASN A 104 -4.27 20.13 -22.62
CA ASN A 104 -3.49 21.34 -22.27
C ASN A 104 -3.60 21.72 -20.78
N GLY A 105 -4.18 20.86 -19.94
CA GLY A 105 -4.33 21.10 -18.50
C GLY A 105 -3.07 20.83 -17.68
N PRO A 106 -3.12 21.13 -16.39
CA PRO A 106 -2.04 20.78 -15.46
C PRO A 106 -1.72 19.28 -15.48
N VAL A 107 -0.44 18.96 -15.24
CA VAL A 107 0.04 17.56 -15.22
C VAL A 107 -0.61 16.77 -14.10
N SER A 108 -1.13 15.60 -14.43
CA SER A 108 -1.60 14.61 -13.48
C SER A 108 -0.62 13.43 -13.42
N GLY A 109 -0.43 12.87 -12.23
CA GLY A 109 0.56 11.82 -12.08
C GLY A 109 0.28 10.89 -10.89
N ALA A 110 1.34 10.32 -10.29
CA ALA A 110 1.19 9.38 -9.18
C ALA A 110 0.67 10.09 -7.92
N PHE A 111 -0.59 10.06 -7.68
CA PHE A 111 -1.22 10.55 -6.47
C PHE A 111 -1.71 9.37 -5.60
N ARG A 112 -1.71 9.48 -4.28
CA ARG A 112 -2.09 8.42 -3.33
C ARG A 112 -3.35 7.68 -3.78
N GLY A 113 -3.27 6.33 -3.87
CA GLY A 113 -4.31 5.46 -4.42
C GLY A 113 -4.20 5.19 -5.92
N PHE A 114 -3.43 6.00 -6.69
CA PHE A 114 -2.96 5.72 -8.04
C PHE A 114 -4.05 5.21 -9.01
N GLY A 115 -5.19 5.92 -9.07
CA GLY A 115 -6.34 5.57 -9.92
C GLY A 115 -7.42 4.74 -9.23
N VAL A 116 -7.08 3.94 -8.24
CA VAL A 116 -8.06 3.11 -7.51
C VAL A 116 -9.19 3.92 -6.87
N PRO A 117 -8.93 5.11 -6.24
CA PRO A 117 -10.04 5.90 -5.69
C PRO A 117 -11.09 6.35 -6.71
N GLN A 118 -10.68 6.62 -7.97
CA GLN A 118 -11.63 6.96 -9.03
C GLN A 118 -12.49 5.74 -9.38
N GLY A 119 -11.85 4.55 -9.56
CA GLY A 119 -12.57 3.30 -9.79
C GLY A 119 -13.50 2.92 -8.66
N ALA A 120 -13.03 3.02 -7.42
CA ALA A 120 -13.84 2.73 -6.23
C ALA A 120 -15.06 3.64 -6.12
N LEU A 121 -14.92 4.94 -6.42
CA LEU A 121 -16.03 5.89 -6.35
C LEU A 121 -17.19 5.48 -7.24
N ILE A 122 -16.94 5.18 -8.51
CA ILE A 122 -18.01 4.82 -9.45
C ILE A 122 -18.57 3.44 -9.14
N GLN A 123 -17.73 2.48 -8.79
CA GLN A 123 -18.12 1.10 -8.53
C GLN A 123 -18.95 0.98 -7.24
N GLU A 124 -18.52 1.60 -6.13
CA GLU A 124 -19.23 1.55 -4.87
C GLU A 124 -20.58 2.27 -4.92
N THR A 125 -20.66 3.39 -5.67
CA THR A 125 -21.92 4.08 -5.93
C THR A 125 -22.88 3.20 -6.75
N LEU A 126 -22.39 2.54 -7.80
CA LEU A 126 -23.17 1.62 -8.61
C LEU A 126 -23.70 0.43 -7.79
N TYR A 127 -22.89 -0.08 -6.85
CA TYR A 127 -23.27 -1.22 -6.01
C TYR A 127 -24.28 -0.84 -4.93
N ASP A 128 -24.31 0.40 -4.48
CA ASP A 128 -25.41 0.92 -3.66
C ASP A 128 -26.74 0.91 -4.42
N ASP A 129 -26.72 1.35 -5.68
CA ASP A 129 -27.91 1.33 -6.53
C ASP A 129 -28.39 -0.11 -6.80
N LEU A 130 -27.47 -1.04 -7.09
CA LEU A 130 -27.79 -2.45 -7.28
C LEU A 130 -28.36 -3.10 -6.01
N ALA A 131 -27.84 -2.79 -4.84
CA ALA A 131 -28.38 -3.28 -3.57
C ALA A 131 -29.83 -2.82 -3.37
N VAL A 132 -30.12 -1.55 -3.67
CA VAL A 132 -31.48 -0.99 -3.60
C VAL A 132 -32.39 -1.68 -4.62
N MET A 133 -31.95 -1.86 -5.87
CA MET A 133 -32.71 -2.56 -6.90
C MET A 133 -33.03 -4.02 -6.53
N ALA A 134 -32.09 -4.67 -5.83
CA ALA A 134 -32.27 -6.05 -5.34
C ALA A 134 -33.12 -6.13 -4.08
N GLY A 135 -33.56 -5.00 -3.50
CA GLY A 135 -34.24 -4.96 -2.20
C GLY A 135 -33.39 -5.45 -1.04
N GLN A 136 -32.06 -5.33 -1.14
CA GLN A 136 -31.11 -5.80 -0.14
C GLN A 136 -30.49 -4.64 0.62
N ASP A 137 -30.10 -4.91 1.86
CA ASP A 137 -29.25 -4.01 2.64
C ASP A 137 -27.88 -3.82 1.95
N ARG A 138 -27.34 -2.59 1.97
CA ARG A 138 -26.11 -2.25 1.24
C ARG A 138 -24.87 -2.98 1.77
N LEU A 139 -24.78 -3.19 3.10
CA LEU A 139 -23.69 -3.97 3.70
C LEU A 139 -23.86 -5.46 3.36
N ALA A 140 -25.05 -6.02 3.54
CA ALA A 140 -25.35 -7.41 3.24
C ALA A 140 -25.12 -7.75 1.74
N PHE A 141 -25.42 -6.81 0.83
CA PHE A 141 -25.11 -6.98 -0.60
C PHE A 141 -23.60 -7.11 -0.84
N ARG A 142 -22.78 -6.29 -0.15
CA ARG A 142 -21.31 -6.35 -0.24
C ARG A 142 -20.75 -7.65 0.35
N GLN A 143 -21.20 -8.04 1.54
CA GLN A 143 -20.81 -9.31 2.17
C GLN A 143 -21.13 -10.52 1.28
N LYS A 144 -22.32 -10.54 0.66
CA LYS A 144 -22.75 -11.60 -0.27
C LYS A 144 -21.85 -11.73 -1.49
N ASN A 145 -21.36 -10.61 -2.03
CA ASN A 145 -20.59 -10.55 -3.26
C ASN A 145 -19.07 -10.46 -3.04
N ALA A 146 -18.60 -10.31 -1.80
CA ALA A 146 -17.21 -10.20 -1.47
C ALA A 146 -16.38 -11.39 -1.96
N LEU A 147 -15.16 -11.10 -2.43
CA LEU A 147 -14.15 -12.12 -2.74
C LEU A 147 -13.78 -12.91 -1.48
N LYS A 148 -13.41 -14.17 -1.69
CA LYS A 148 -12.90 -15.08 -0.66
C LYS A 148 -11.67 -15.81 -1.17
N ASP A 149 -10.96 -16.45 -0.28
CA ASP A 149 -9.85 -17.33 -0.66
C ASP A 149 -10.34 -18.41 -1.64
N GLY A 150 -9.57 -18.61 -2.71
CA GLY A 150 -9.90 -19.51 -3.80
C GLY A 150 -10.74 -18.91 -4.93
N ASP A 151 -11.36 -17.74 -4.75
CA ASP A 151 -12.07 -17.06 -5.83
C ASP A 151 -11.10 -16.52 -6.89
N LEU A 152 -11.61 -16.31 -8.10
CA LEU A 152 -10.85 -15.67 -9.17
C LEU A 152 -11.07 -14.15 -9.17
N SER A 153 -9.97 -13.39 -9.24
CA SER A 153 -10.03 -11.96 -9.56
C SER A 153 -10.45 -11.75 -11.02
N VAL A 154 -10.76 -10.51 -11.38
CA VAL A 154 -11.04 -10.13 -12.79
C VAL A 154 -9.84 -10.33 -13.74
N CYS A 155 -8.65 -10.54 -13.20
CA CYS A 155 -7.45 -10.91 -13.97
C CYS A 155 -7.18 -12.43 -13.99
N GLY A 156 -8.11 -13.26 -13.53
CA GLY A 156 -7.95 -14.72 -13.48
C GLY A 156 -7.00 -15.22 -12.38
N GLN A 157 -6.50 -14.34 -11.53
CA GLN A 157 -5.67 -14.72 -10.39
C GLN A 157 -6.51 -15.38 -9.32
N VAL A 158 -6.10 -16.57 -8.85
CA VAL A 158 -6.65 -17.18 -7.64
C VAL A 158 -6.26 -16.31 -6.43
N MET A 159 -7.27 -15.90 -5.67
CA MET A 159 -7.09 -15.01 -4.53
C MET A 159 -6.74 -15.81 -3.27
N GLU A 160 -5.81 -15.26 -2.49
CA GLU A 160 -5.32 -15.83 -1.23
C GLU A 160 -5.22 -14.71 -0.19
N SER A 161 -5.47 -15.05 1.07
CA SER A 161 -5.44 -14.11 2.21
C SER A 161 -6.39 -12.93 2.00
N VAL A 162 -7.62 -13.21 1.62
CA VAL A 162 -8.66 -12.23 1.32
C VAL A 162 -9.36 -11.79 2.61
N GLY A 163 -9.07 -10.58 3.08
CA GLY A 163 -9.60 -10.03 4.34
C GLY A 163 -10.78 -9.08 4.19
N ILE A 164 -11.47 -9.06 3.03
CA ILE A 164 -12.57 -8.09 2.84
C ILE A 164 -13.84 -8.48 3.61
N VAL A 165 -14.10 -9.77 3.77
CA VAL A 165 -15.28 -10.24 4.51
C VAL A 165 -15.16 -9.80 5.96
N GLU A 166 -14.03 -10.03 6.59
CA GLU A 166 -13.74 -9.63 7.98
C GLU A 166 -13.85 -8.13 8.17
N CYS A 167 -13.40 -7.33 7.18
CA CYS A 167 -13.55 -5.88 7.21
C CYS A 167 -15.02 -5.45 7.18
N LEU A 168 -15.85 -6.09 6.37
CA LEU A 168 -17.28 -5.80 6.27
C LEU A 168 -18.03 -6.26 7.52
N ASP A 169 -17.73 -7.46 8.01
CA ASP A 169 -18.38 -8.03 9.19
C ASP A 169 -18.09 -7.19 10.46
N ALA A 170 -16.88 -6.66 10.57
CA ALA A 170 -16.51 -5.76 11.67
C ALA A 170 -17.32 -4.45 11.70
N LEU A 171 -17.88 -4.01 10.58
CA LEU A 171 -18.72 -2.82 10.49
C LEU A 171 -20.20 -3.11 10.82
N GLU A 172 -20.63 -4.36 10.78
CA GLU A 172 -22.05 -4.74 10.87
C GLU A 172 -22.77 -4.20 12.12
N PRO A 173 -22.21 -4.33 13.35
CA PRO A 173 -22.87 -3.79 14.54
C PRO A 173 -23.12 -2.29 14.43
N ARG A 174 -22.08 -1.53 14.05
CA ARG A 174 -22.21 -0.08 13.90
C ARG A 174 -23.14 0.32 12.75
N TRP A 175 -23.16 -0.45 11.66
CA TRP A 175 -24.03 -0.22 10.51
C TRP A 175 -25.50 -0.19 10.92
N HIS A 176 -25.96 -1.18 11.67
CA HIS A 176 -27.35 -1.27 12.13
C HIS A 176 -27.70 -0.16 13.12
N ASP A 177 -26.81 0.15 14.07
CA ASP A 177 -27.01 1.24 15.02
C ASP A 177 -27.10 2.58 14.30
N ALA A 178 -26.17 2.87 13.38
CA ALA A 178 -26.14 4.13 12.64
C ALA A 178 -27.38 4.33 11.77
N LEU A 179 -27.89 3.27 11.14
CA LEU A 179 -29.14 3.31 10.36
C LEU A 179 -30.33 3.63 11.26
N ALA A 180 -30.42 2.99 12.44
CA ALA A 180 -31.49 3.24 13.41
C ALA A 180 -31.42 4.68 13.95
N GLU A 181 -30.24 5.17 14.33
CA GLU A 181 -30.00 6.54 14.78
C GLU A 181 -30.36 7.57 13.71
N ALA A 182 -29.93 7.34 12.45
CA ALA A 182 -30.26 8.22 11.33
C ALA A 182 -31.76 8.26 11.06
N LYS A 183 -32.45 7.12 11.12
CA LYS A 183 -33.90 7.02 10.94
C LYS A 183 -34.66 7.81 12.03
N ALA A 184 -34.27 7.64 13.29
CA ALA A 184 -34.86 8.35 14.41
C ALA A 184 -34.66 9.87 14.31
N PHE A 185 -33.43 10.30 14.01
CA PHE A 185 -33.13 11.72 13.79
C PHE A 185 -33.92 12.32 12.64
N ASN A 186 -34.04 11.60 11.53
CA ASN A 186 -34.73 12.06 10.31
C ASN A 186 -36.23 12.20 10.52
N ALA A 187 -36.84 11.47 11.44
CA ALA A 187 -38.25 11.58 11.78
C ALA A 187 -38.56 12.89 12.52
N GLY A 188 -37.62 13.39 13.33
CA GLY A 188 -37.78 14.61 14.14
C GLY A 188 -37.26 15.90 13.47
N SER A 189 -36.67 15.84 12.28
CA SER A 189 -36.11 17.03 11.63
C SER A 189 -36.58 17.18 10.18
N GLU A 190 -37.03 18.36 9.81
CA GLU A 190 -37.41 18.68 8.42
C GLU A 190 -36.24 19.21 7.60
N THR A 191 -35.34 19.96 8.19
CA THR A 191 -34.25 20.67 7.53
C THR A 191 -32.97 19.83 7.46
N LEU A 192 -32.60 19.22 8.59
CA LEU A 192 -31.39 18.38 8.68
C LEU A 192 -31.78 16.92 8.46
N LYS A 193 -30.99 16.23 7.68
CA LYS A 193 -31.15 14.79 7.44
C LYS A 193 -29.82 14.08 7.61
N ARG A 194 -29.85 12.91 8.23
CA ARG A 194 -28.67 12.05 8.37
C ARG A 194 -28.71 10.91 7.38
N GLY A 195 -27.56 10.59 6.86
CA GLY A 195 -27.31 9.46 5.99
C GLY A 195 -26.16 8.62 6.48
N VAL A 196 -26.22 7.32 6.16
CA VAL A 196 -25.18 6.35 6.46
C VAL A 196 -24.80 5.65 5.17
N GLY A 197 -23.51 5.57 4.88
CA GLY A 197 -22.95 4.89 3.72
C GLY A 197 -21.86 3.91 4.12
N VAL A 198 -21.71 2.85 3.33
CA VAL A 198 -20.63 1.87 3.45
C VAL A 198 -19.96 1.68 2.11
N ALA A 199 -18.64 1.60 2.11
CA ALA A 199 -17.85 1.35 0.93
C ALA A 199 -16.64 0.48 1.28
N SER A 200 -16.17 -0.30 0.33
CA SER A 200 -14.96 -1.08 0.47
C SER A 200 -13.91 -0.71 -0.57
N CYS A 201 -12.70 -1.11 -0.33
CA CYS A 201 -11.61 -0.97 -1.29
C CYS A 201 -10.62 -2.12 -1.15
N TRP A 202 -9.89 -2.33 -2.20
CA TRP A 202 -8.70 -3.18 -2.21
C TRP A 202 -7.57 -2.50 -2.95
N TYR A 203 -6.35 -2.93 -2.70
CA TYR A 203 -5.19 -2.35 -3.35
C TYR A 203 -4.08 -3.37 -3.51
N GLY A 204 -3.69 -3.66 -4.75
CA GLY A 204 -2.55 -4.51 -5.04
C GLY A 204 -1.24 -3.85 -4.63
N CYS A 205 -0.46 -4.54 -3.78
CA CYS A 205 0.78 -4.03 -3.23
C CYS A 205 1.94 -4.19 -4.24
N GLY A 206 2.54 -3.07 -4.64
CA GLY A 206 3.66 -3.07 -5.59
C GLY A 206 3.35 -2.45 -6.95
N ASN A 207 4.19 -2.75 -7.91
CA ASN A 207 3.98 -2.39 -9.32
C ASN A 207 3.00 -3.39 -9.96
N THR A 208 2.18 -2.91 -10.90
CA THR A 208 1.22 -3.77 -11.60
C THR A 208 1.95 -4.67 -12.59
N ALA A 209 1.91 -5.98 -12.39
CA ALA A 209 2.40 -6.98 -13.34
C ALA A 209 3.87 -6.76 -13.79
N MET A 210 4.72 -6.32 -12.90
CA MET A 210 6.12 -5.98 -13.18
C MET A 210 7.00 -6.38 -12.00
N SER A 211 8.24 -6.79 -12.30
CA SER A 211 9.31 -6.96 -11.31
C SER A 211 9.45 -5.71 -10.42
N ASN A 212 9.75 -5.92 -9.16
CA ASN A 212 9.59 -4.92 -8.11
C ASN A 212 10.51 -5.18 -6.91
N PRO A 213 11.81 -5.50 -7.15
CA PRO A 213 12.71 -5.96 -6.12
C PRO A 213 13.01 -4.91 -5.04
N SER A 214 13.45 -5.40 -3.90
CA SER A 214 14.01 -4.62 -2.81
C SER A 214 15.15 -5.39 -2.16
N THR A 215 16.26 -4.72 -1.88
CA THR A 215 17.44 -5.32 -1.25
C THR A 215 17.70 -4.70 0.11
N ILE A 216 17.99 -5.53 1.10
CA ILE A 216 18.37 -5.13 2.47
C ILE A 216 19.73 -5.71 2.78
N ARG A 217 20.58 -4.89 3.38
CA ARG A 217 21.85 -5.34 3.96
C ARG A 217 21.82 -5.19 5.48
N LEU A 218 22.21 -6.26 6.16
CA LEU A 218 22.34 -6.33 7.61
C LEU A 218 23.78 -6.74 7.95
N GLY A 219 24.43 -6.05 8.87
CA GLY A 219 25.81 -6.33 9.26
C GLY A 219 26.07 -6.10 10.73
N ILE A 220 27.06 -6.81 11.26
CA ILE A 220 27.54 -6.66 12.64
C ILE A 220 29.03 -6.35 12.59
N THR A 221 29.45 -5.27 13.26
CA THR A 221 30.88 -4.91 13.37
C THR A 221 31.57 -5.71 14.45
N ALA A 222 32.89 -5.69 14.48
CA ALA A 222 33.69 -6.34 15.54
C ALA A 222 33.39 -5.82 16.94
N GLU A 223 32.92 -4.56 17.05
CA GLU A 223 32.52 -3.93 18.30
C GLU A 223 31.07 -4.30 18.71
N GLY A 224 30.38 -5.14 17.93
CA GLY A 224 29.00 -5.56 18.19
C GLY A 224 27.94 -4.55 17.82
N ARG A 225 28.22 -3.61 16.90
CA ARG A 225 27.18 -2.73 16.36
C ARG A 225 26.41 -3.47 15.26
N LEU A 226 25.12 -3.66 15.46
CA LEU A 226 24.21 -4.24 14.48
C LEU A 226 23.66 -3.11 13.61
N VAL A 227 23.95 -3.14 12.31
CA VAL A 227 23.66 -2.07 11.36
C VAL A 227 22.74 -2.57 10.25
N LEU A 228 21.57 -1.95 10.12
CA LEU A 228 20.61 -2.21 9.06
C LEU A 228 20.69 -1.10 8.00
N HIS A 229 21.01 -1.47 6.77
CA HIS A 229 21.03 -0.57 5.62
C HIS A 229 19.75 -0.79 4.79
N GLN A 230 18.95 0.27 4.66
CA GLN A 230 17.76 0.27 3.80
C GLN A 230 17.66 1.56 2.98
N GLY A 231 17.43 1.41 1.67
CA GLY A 231 17.20 2.53 0.75
C GLY A 231 15.72 2.98 0.66
N ALA A 232 14.80 2.32 1.37
CA ALA A 232 13.39 2.69 1.38
C ALA A 232 13.19 4.04 2.06
N VAL A 233 12.62 5.01 1.33
CA VAL A 233 12.38 6.35 1.86
C VAL A 233 11.08 6.39 2.64
N ASP A 234 11.14 6.90 3.87
CA ASP A 234 9.96 7.24 4.66
C ASP A 234 9.40 8.59 4.21
N ILE A 235 8.13 8.58 3.81
CA ILE A 235 7.38 9.77 3.41
C ILE A 235 6.19 10.03 4.35
N GLY A 236 6.28 9.53 5.59
CA GLY A 236 5.25 9.56 6.61
C GLY A 236 4.45 8.25 6.75
N GLN A 237 4.82 7.17 6.02
CA GLN A 237 4.15 5.87 6.12
C GLN A 237 4.79 4.93 7.16
N GLY A 238 5.88 5.33 7.81
CA GLY A 238 6.49 4.59 8.92
C GLY A 238 7.47 3.49 8.51
N SER A 239 8.02 3.49 7.29
CA SER A 239 8.98 2.47 6.86
C SER A 239 10.27 2.45 7.69
N ASN A 240 10.71 3.61 8.19
CA ASN A 240 11.88 3.69 9.06
C ASN A 240 11.69 3.00 10.43
N THR A 241 10.45 2.73 10.81
CA THR A 241 10.11 1.98 12.03
C THR A 241 9.80 0.53 11.70
N VAL A 242 8.91 0.29 10.75
CA VAL A 242 8.39 -1.06 10.46
C VAL A 242 9.45 -2.00 9.89
N ILE A 243 10.33 -1.52 9.00
CA ILE A 243 11.35 -2.39 8.39
C ILE A 243 12.38 -2.86 9.42
N PRO A 244 12.94 -2.01 10.30
CA PRO A 244 13.77 -2.47 11.41
C PRO A 244 13.07 -3.45 12.35
N GLN A 245 11.78 -3.24 12.69
CA GLN A 245 11.00 -4.16 13.52
C GLN A 245 10.92 -5.55 12.89
N VAL A 246 10.57 -5.64 11.60
CA VAL A 246 10.51 -6.91 10.88
C VAL A 246 11.87 -7.61 10.84
N CYS A 247 12.95 -6.85 10.65
CA CYS A 247 14.31 -7.41 10.66
C CYS A 247 14.71 -7.92 12.04
N ALA A 248 14.41 -7.16 13.09
CA ALA A 248 14.70 -7.49 14.47
C ALA A 248 13.99 -8.77 14.91
N ASP A 249 12.70 -8.88 14.61
CA ASP A 249 11.89 -10.05 14.86
C ASP A 249 12.45 -11.31 14.15
N ALA A 250 12.78 -11.18 12.88
CA ALA A 250 13.33 -12.27 12.07
C ALA A 250 14.73 -12.74 12.52
N LEU A 251 15.56 -11.82 13.03
CA LEU A 251 16.87 -12.15 13.60
C LEU A 251 16.74 -12.72 15.03
N GLY A 252 15.74 -12.29 15.80
CA GLY A 252 15.53 -12.62 17.21
C GLY A 252 16.43 -11.79 18.13
N ILE A 253 16.63 -10.51 17.82
CA ILE A 253 17.41 -9.54 18.62
C ILE A 253 16.57 -8.28 18.82
N ASP A 254 16.63 -7.68 19.99
CA ASP A 254 15.89 -6.47 20.35
C ASP A 254 16.14 -5.34 19.36
N LEU A 255 15.09 -4.65 18.95
CA LEU A 255 15.13 -3.51 18.03
C LEU A 255 16.09 -2.40 18.49
N GLU A 256 16.22 -2.18 19.81
CA GLU A 256 17.10 -1.16 20.39
C GLU A 256 18.59 -1.39 20.09
N LYS A 257 18.97 -2.62 19.73
CA LYS A 257 20.34 -2.97 19.34
C LYS A 257 20.68 -2.53 17.90
N PHE A 258 19.68 -2.16 17.11
CA PHE A 258 19.88 -1.81 15.71
C PHE A 258 20.29 -0.36 15.52
N THR A 259 21.34 -0.15 14.74
CA THR A 259 21.67 1.14 14.13
C THR A 259 21.08 1.16 12.73
N TYR A 260 20.25 2.16 12.47
CA TYR A 260 19.62 2.33 11.17
C TYR A 260 20.42 3.26 10.27
N VAL A 261 20.69 2.83 9.04
CA VAL A 261 21.28 3.64 7.96
C VAL A 261 20.29 3.69 6.80
N GLY A 262 19.80 4.89 6.52
CA GLY A 262 18.81 5.11 5.47
C GLY A 262 18.94 6.46 4.79
N GLY A 263 18.43 6.58 3.56
CA GLY A 263 18.45 7.82 2.79
C GLY A 263 19.81 8.22 2.24
N ASP A 264 20.80 7.35 2.28
CA ASP A 264 22.14 7.56 1.74
C ASP A 264 22.42 6.60 0.59
N THR A 265 22.42 7.11 -0.63
CA THR A 265 22.59 6.31 -1.85
C THR A 265 24.02 5.75 -2.02
N ALA A 266 25.00 6.23 -1.24
CA ALA A 266 26.35 5.68 -1.22
C ALA A 266 26.45 4.45 -0.31
N LEU A 267 25.59 4.33 0.70
CA LEU A 267 25.68 3.31 1.74
C LEU A 267 24.57 2.27 1.67
N THR A 268 23.38 2.64 1.16
CA THR A 268 22.21 1.77 1.18
C THR A 268 22.02 1.04 -0.15
N PRO A 269 21.64 -0.25 -0.12
CA PRO A 269 21.22 -0.94 -1.32
C PRO A 269 19.90 -0.36 -1.87
N ASP A 270 19.59 -0.69 -3.13
CA ASP A 270 18.34 -0.24 -3.75
C ASP A 270 17.14 -1.01 -3.18
N CYS A 271 16.25 -0.28 -2.53
CA CYS A 271 14.95 -0.80 -2.07
C CYS A 271 13.80 -0.43 -3.01
N GLY A 272 14.10 0.07 -4.21
CA GLY A 272 13.11 0.58 -5.14
C GLY A 272 12.37 1.81 -4.62
N LYS A 273 11.49 2.33 -5.45
CA LYS A 273 10.73 3.54 -5.12
C LYS A 273 9.69 3.32 -4.01
N THR A 274 9.50 4.31 -3.14
CA THR A 274 8.41 4.33 -2.17
C THR A 274 7.10 4.72 -2.85
N SER A 275 6.42 3.76 -3.44
CA SER A 275 5.12 3.93 -4.13
C SER A 275 4.36 2.61 -4.18
N GLY A 276 3.06 2.65 -4.52
CA GLY A 276 2.25 1.44 -4.76
C GLY A 276 2.05 0.56 -3.53
N SER A 277 2.16 1.10 -2.31
CA SER A 277 2.04 0.35 -1.04
C SER A 277 3.03 -0.82 -0.92
N ARG A 278 4.23 -0.69 -1.52
CA ARG A 278 5.16 -1.81 -1.63
C ARG A 278 6.10 -1.99 -0.43
N GLN A 279 6.43 -0.93 0.31
CA GLN A 279 7.57 -0.99 1.23
C GLN A 279 7.40 -2.02 2.36
N THR A 280 6.27 -2.04 3.05
CA THR A 280 6.06 -3.03 4.12
C THR A 280 6.09 -4.47 3.59
N VAL A 281 5.50 -4.73 2.42
CA VAL A 281 5.47 -6.08 1.84
C VAL A 281 6.82 -6.43 1.20
N VAL A 282 7.33 -5.59 0.29
CA VAL A 282 8.49 -5.96 -0.51
C VAL A 282 9.79 -5.79 0.28
N THR A 283 10.02 -4.59 0.82
CA THR A 283 11.22 -4.34 1.63
C THR A 283 11.16 -5.07 2.97
N GLY A 284 9.95 -5.22 3.56
CA GLY A 284 9.77 -6.00 4.78
C GLY A 284 10.13 -7.48 4.59
N ASN A 285 9.74 -8.10 3.47
CA ASN A 285 10.16 -9.49 3.18
C ASN A 285 11.68 -9.58 2.98
N ALA A 286 12.30 -8.63 2.26
CA ALA A 286 13.76 -8.61 2.14
C ALA A 286 14.45 -8.46 3.51
N ALA A 287 13.90 -7.61 4.41
CA ALA A 287 14.40 -7.46 5.77
C ALA A 287 14.24 -8.72 6.62
N ALA A 288 13.09 -9.40 6.51
CA ALA A 288 12.87 -10.68 7.16
C ALA A 288 13.82 -11.78 6.65
N MET A 289 14.07 -11.80 5.33
CA MET A 289 15.05 -12.73 4.74
C MET A 289 16.45 -12.43 5.25
N ALA A 290 16.89 -11.16 5.25
CA ALA A 290 18.20 -10.77 5.76
C ALA A 290 18.38 -11.08 7.25
N GLY A 291 17.35 -10.84 8.08
CA GLY A 291 17.34 -11.21 9.49
C GLY A 291 17.50 -12.72 9.68
N ARG A 292 16.73 -13.54 8.97
CA ARG A 292 16.84 -15.00 9.02
C ARG A 292 18.19 -15.50 8.51
N ALA A 293 18.69 -14.99 7.40
CA ALA A 293 19.97 -15.40 6.83
C ALA A 293 21.15 -15.10 7.79
N LEU A 294 21.12 -13.94 8.46
CA LEU A 294 22.13 -13.61 9.48
C LEU A 294 22.00 -14.52 10.70
N ARG A 295 20.77 -14.78 11.18
CA ARG A 295 20.51 -15.73 12.26
C ARG A 295 21.06 -17.13 11.94
N GLU A 296 20.76 -17.65 10.76
CA GLU A 296 21.26 -18.96 10.30
C GLU A 296 22.79 -18.99 10.24
N THR A 297 23.43 -17.90 9.84
CA THR A 297 24.88 -17.78 9.81
C THR A 297 25.48 -17.86 11.21
N ILE A 298 24.90 -17.15 12.19
CA ILE A 298 25.32 -17.18 13.59
C ILE A 298 25.15 -18.59 14.18
N LEU A 299 23.99 -19.21 13.99
CA LEU A 299 23.69 -20.55 14.50
C LEU A 299 24.61 -21.62 13.90
N ARG A 300 24.93 -21.50 12.60
CA ARG A 300 25.85 -22.42 11.93
C ARG A 300 27.28 -22.30 12.47
N GLN A 301 27.76 -21.08 12.72
CA GLN A 301 29.10 -20.86 13.30
C GLN A 301 29.22 -21.39 14.72
N SER A 302 28.14 -21.34 15.49
CA SER A 302 28.10 -21.85 16.85
C SER A 302 27.76 -23.35 16.95
N ASN A 303 27.42 -23.99 15.82
CA ASN A 303 26.90 -25.39 15.77
C ASN A 303 25.69 -25.57 16.68
N MET A 304 24.82 -24.56 16.79
CA MET A 304 23.62 -24.54 17.63
C MET A 304 22.35 -24.76 16.78
N GLY A 305 21.32 -25.31 17.39
CA GLY A 305 20.04 -25.60 16.73
C GLY A 305 19.21 -24.36 16.38
N PRO A 306 18.19 -24.50 15.50
CA PRO A 306 17.39 -23.36 14.99
C PRO A 306 16.56 -22.66 16.08
N ASN A 307 16.23 -23.36 17.16
CA ASN A 307 15.44 -22.83 18.28
C ASN A 307 16.28 -22.18 19.39
N SER A 308 17.56 -21.91 19.12
CA SER A 308 18.43 -21.25 20.08
C SER A 308 18.10 -19.77 20.23
N ASP A 309 18.21 -19.26 21.44
CA ASP A 309 18.12 -17.82 21.72
C ASP A 309 19.42 -17.13 21.38
N LEU A 310 19.33 -15.92 20.85
CA LEU A 310 20.45 -15.07 20.50
C LEU A 310 20.47 -13.83 21.39
N GLN A 311 21.61 -13.54 22.00
CA GLN A 311 21.85 -12.32 22.76
C GLN A 311 23.13 -11.64 22.26
N LEU A 312 23.05 -10.35 21.92
CA LEU A 312 24.21 -9.53 21.60
C LEU A 312 24.59 -8.70 22.82
N ASP A 313 25.78 -8.98 23.37
CA ASP A 313 26.34 -8.27 24.53
C ASP A 313 27.72 -7.75 24.22
N GLY A 314 27.82 -6.42 24.00
CA GLY A 314 29.04 -5.79 23.51
C GLY A 314 29.55 -6.44 22.22
N ASN A 315 30.78 -6.91 22.24
CA ASN A 315 31.43 -7.61 21.11
C ASN A 315 31.24 -9.14 21.12
N ARG A 316 30.23 -9.65 21.83
CA ARG A 316 29.98 -11.09 21.96
C ARG A 316 28.56 -11.46 21.55
N PHE A 317 28.43 -12.49 20.74
CA PHE A 317 27.16 -13.19 20.57
C PHE A 317 27.12 -14.36 21.55
N ILE A 318 26.08 -14.37 22.39
CA ILE A 318 25.77 -15.46 23.32
C ILE A 318 24.59 -16.20 22.72
N ILE A 319 24.77 -17.48 22.45
CA ILE A 319 23.78 -18.38 21.86
C ILE A 319 23.44 -19.44 22.89
N THR A 320 22.15 -19.58 23.26
CA THR A 320 21.71 -20.56 24.27
C THR A 320 20.61 -21.43 23.72
N HIS A 321 20.66 -22.71 24.08
CA HIS A 321 19.63 -23.70 23.80
C HIS A 321 19.60 -24.75 24.91
N GLU A 322 18.52 -24.82 25.65
CA GLU A 322 18.41 -25.66 26.85
C GLU A 322 19.60 -25.42 27.81
N ASP A 323 20.38 -26.41 28.10
CA ASP A 323 21.57 -26.36 28.99
C ASP A 323 22.87 -25.99 28.23
N ALA A 324 22.82 -25.89 26.92
CA ALA A 324 23.98 -25.55 26.07
C ALA A 324 24.14 -24.07 25.88
N SER A 325 25.37 -23.57 25.94
CA SER A 325 25.71 -22.16 25.62
C SER A 325 26.96 -22.12 24.77
N HIS A 326 26.96 -21.27 23.77
CA HIS A 326 28.12 -20.95 22.94
C HIS A 326 28.31 -19.43 22.84
N VAL A 327 29.57 -18.99 22.81
CA VAL A 327 29.92 -17.57 22.70
C VAL A 327 30.78 -17.37 21.47
N ILE A 328 30.37 -16.47 20.59
CA ILE A 328 31.16 -15.98 19.45
C ILE A 328 31.77 -14.63 19.83
N ASP A 329 33.10 -14.56 19.91
CA ASP A 329 33.82 -13.29 20.03
C ASP A 329 33.95 -12.65 18.65
N LEU A 330 33.24 -11.55 18.44
CA LEU A 330 33.19 -10.85 17.15
C LEU A 330 34.56 -10.26 16.77
N THR A 331 35.41 -9.92 17.74
CA THR A 331 36.73 -9.37 17.45
C THR A 331 37.71 -10.39 16.84
N SER A 332 37.39 -11.68 16.99
CA SER A 332 38.19 -12.76 16.39
C SER A 332 37.87 -13.03 14.92
N LEU A 333 36.80 -12.45 14.40
CA LEU A 333 36.32 -12.71 13.05
C LEU A 333 36.87 -11.68 12.05
N PRO A 334 37.21 -12.08 10.82
CA PRO A 334 37.64 -11.13 9.81
C PRO A 334 36.48 -10.27 9.30
N ALA A 335 36.72 -8.98 9.14
CA ALA A 335 35.75 -8.08 8.57
C ALA A 335 35.74 -8.18 7.02
N ASN A 336 34.55 -8.07 6.44
CA ASN A 336 34.36 -7.95 4.99
C ASN A 336 34.66 -6.53 4.49
N THR A 337 34.47 -6.29 3.20
CA THR A 337 34.73 -4.98 2.55
C THR A 337 33.85 -3.84 3.08
N HIS A 338 32.75 -4.13 3.77
CA HIS A 338 31.86 -3.16 4.41
C HIS A 338 32.18 -2.96 5.89
N GLY A 339 33.23 -3.62 6.43
CA GLY A 339 33.60 -3.55 7.83
C GLY A 339 32.77 -4.44 8.77
N TYR A 340 32.01 -5.42 8.22
CA TYR A 340 31.20 -6.33 9.01
C TYR A 340 31.87 -7.69 9.14
N VAL A 341 31.90 -8.21 10.35
CA VAL A 341 32.41 -9.54 10.68
C VAL A 341 31.35 -10.64 10.44
N LEU A 342 30.08 -10.26 10.54
CA LEU A 342 28.92 -11.09 10.16
C LEU A 342 27.97 -10.22 9.37
N SER A 343 27.43 -10.72 8.26
CA SER A 343 26.48 -9.96 7.45
C SER A 343 25.60 -10.84 6.60
N ALA A 344 24.45 -10.29 6.20
CA ALA A 344 23.56 -10.85 5.20
C ALA A 344 23.06 -9.74 4.28
N GLU A 345 22.94 -10.03 2.99
CA GLU A 345 22.29 -9.15 2.03
C GLU A 345 21.31 -9.98 1.21
N GLU A 346 20.03 -9.57 1.28
CA GLU A 346 18.94 -10.33 0.69
C GLU A 346 18.04 -9.46 -0.16
N THR A 347 17.57 -10.03 -1.25
CA THR A 347 16.67 -9.39 -2.20
C THR A 347 15.37 -10.16 -2.31
N TYR A 348 14.25 -9.46 -2.18
CA TYR A 348 12.92 -10.00 -2.43
C TYR A 348 12.29 -9.31 -3.63
N ASP A 349 11.80 -10.09 -4.59
CA ASP A 349 10.96 -9.64 -5.69
C ASP A 349 9.62 -10.41 -5.63
N PRO A 350 8.48 -9.69 -5.50
CA PRO A 350 7.18 -10.36 -5.41
C PRO A 350 6.87 -11.20 -6.63
N PRO A 351 6.33 -12.42 -6.48
CA PRO A 351 6.01 -13.31 -7.59
C PRO A 351 4.79 -12.81 -8.37
N THR A 352 5.01 -11.96 -9.35
CA THR A 352 3.99 -11.43 -10.27
C THR A 352 4.22 -11.93 -11.69
N THR A 353 3.16 -11.95 -12.51
CA THR A 353 3.27 -12.22 -13.95
C THR A 353 2.70 -11.05 -14.75
N PRO A 354 3.23 -10.78 -15.95
CA PRO A 354 2.63 -9.84 -16.87
C PRO A 354 1.15 -10.19 -17.14
N LEU A 355 0.35 -9.17 -17.42
CA LEU A 355 -1.00 -9.39 -17.96
C LEU A 355 -0.90 -9.63 -19.47
N ASP A 356 -1.67 -10.59 -19.96
CA ASP A 356 -1.80 -10.86 -21.39
C ASP A 356 -2.67 -9.80 -22.10
N GLU A 357 -2.92 -9.98 -23.38
CA GLU A 357 -3.75 -9.07 -24.19
C GLU A 357 -5.21 -8.97 -23.71
N ASN A 358 -5.70 -9.98 -22.97
CA ASN A 358 -7.02 -10.04 -22.36
C ASN A 358 -7.02 -9.56 -20.90
N GLY A 359 -5.88 -9.06 -20.40
CA GLY A 359 -5.72 -8.58 -19.02
C GLY A 359 -5.66 -9.70 -17.99
N GLN A 360 -5.28 -10.93 -18.40
CA GLN A 360 -5.19 -12.09 -17.52
C GLN A 360 -3.74 -12.31 -17.05
N GLY A 361 -3.57 -12.64 -15.78
CA GLY A 361 -2.27 -12.86 -15.15
C GLY A 361 -2.31 -12.63 -13.64
N LYS A 362 -1.13 -12.57 -13.02
CA LYS A 362 -0.98 -12.29 -11.58
C LYS A 362 -0.36 -10.90 -11.37
N PRO A 363 -1.16 -9.82 -11.41
CA PRO A 363 -0.64 -8.45 -11.37
C PRO A 363 -0.01 -8.07 -10.04
N TYR A 364 -0.38 -8.72 -8.93
CA TYR A 364 0.16 -8.48 -7.60
C TYR A 364 0.28 -9.78 -6.81
N ALA A 365 1.33 -9.89 -6.00
CA ALA A 365 1.49 -11.04 -5.10
C ALA A 365 0.49 -11.00 -3.94
N VAL A 366 0.14 -9.79 -3.46
CA VAL A 366 -0.73 -9.58 -2.31
C VAL A 366 -1.55 -8.31 -2.47
N TYR A 367 -2.74 -8.30 -1.85
CA TYR A 367 -3.63 -7.14 -1.80
C TYR A 367 -3.89 -6.72 -0.35
N GLY A 368 -4.02 -5.41 -0.12
CA GLY A 368 -4.60 -4.87 1.10
C GLY A 368 -6.10 -4.63 0.89
N TYR A 369 -6.89 -4.86 1.95
CA TYR A 369 -8.33 -4.68 1.97
C TYR A 369 -8.75 -3.68 3.02
N GLY A 370 -9.89 -3.03 2.81
CA GLY A 370 -10.48 -2.12 3.78
C GLY A 370 -11.94 -1.85 3.50
N ALA A 371 -12.69 -1.56 4.56
CA ALA A 371 -14.06 -1.08 4.47
C ALA A 371 -14.25 0.13 5.37
N HIS A 372 -15.10 1.05 4.96
CA HIS A 372 -15.41 2.27 5.69
C HIS A 372 -16.92 2.45 5.80
N LEU A 373 -17.35 2.85 6.98
CA LEU A 373 -18.69 3.36 7.25
C LEU A 373 -18.58 4.87 7.45
N ALA A 374 -19.46 5.64 6.82
CA ALA A 374 -19.54 7.09 7.01
C ALA A 374 -20.94 7.52 7.41
N GLU A 375 -21.01 8.39 8.41
CA GLU A 375 -22.23 9.03 8.86
C GLU A 375 -22.15 10.53 8.53
N VAL A 376 -23.15 11.04 7.83
CA VAL A 376 -23.20 12.43 7.40
C VAL A 376 -24.51 13.09 7.79
N GLU A 377 -24.48 14.40 7.97
CA GLU A 377 -25.65 15.24 8.18
C GLU A 377 -25.71 16.27 7.04
N LEU A 378 -26.84 16.29 6.36
CA LEU A 378 -27.14 17.20 5.26
C LEU A 378 -28.09 18.28 5.73
N ASP A 379 -27.71 19.55 5.57
CA ASP A 379 -28.65 20.68 5.62
C ASP A 379 -29.31 20.84 4.25
N ARG A 380 -30.60 20.52 4.17
CA ARG A 380 -31.36 20.56 2.91
C ARG A 380 -31.61 21.97 2.41
N ARG A 381 -31.53 23.00 3.26
CA ARG A 381 -31.72 24.39 2.89
C ARG A 381 -30.45 25.01 2.33
N LEU A 382 -29.32 24.68 2.94
CA LEU A 382 -28.02 25.23 2.55
C LEU A 382 -27.29 24.33 1.56
N GLY A 383 -27.69 23.05 1.40
CA GLY A 383 -26.97 22.07 0.61
C GLY A 383 -25.59 21.71 1.18
N THR A 384 -25.36 21.96 2.47
CA THR A 384 -24.08 21.68 3.12
C THR A 384 -24.10 20.32 3.78
N ILE A 385 -22.95 19.63 3.74
CA ILE A 385 -22.76 18.31 4.34
C ILE A 385 -21.73 18.42 5.45
N LYS A 386 -22.07 17.86 6.62
CA LYS A 386 -21.19 17.67 7.75
C LYS A 386 -20.91 16.17 7.93
N VAL A 387 -19.63 15.79 7.98
CA VAL A 387 -19.24 14.44 8.39
C VAL A 387 -19.39 14.34 9.91
N ILE A 388 -20.18 13.39 10.36
CA ILE A 388 -20.40 13.11 11.79
C ILE A 388 -19.38 12.11 12.28
N ARG A 389 -19.18 11.04 11.50
CA ARG A 389 -18.25 9.93 11.83
C ARG A 389 -17.77 9.25 10.56
N ILE A 390 -16.55 8.73 10.62
CA ILE A 390 -15.98 7.73 9.70
C ILE A 390 -15.34 6.63 10.54
#